data_2b8a9d85f9970cc24d1ccca8dbbbfc3c
#
_entry.id   2b8a9d85f9970cc24d1ccca8dbbbfc3c
#
_cell.length_a   1.000
_cell.length_b   1.000
_cell.length_c   1.000
_cell.angle_alpha   90.00
_cell.angle_beta   90.00
_cell.angle_gamma   90.00
#
_symmetry.space_group_name_H-M   'P 1'
#
loop_
_entity.id
_entity.type
_entity.pdbx_description
1 polymer ?
#
loop_
_entity_poly.entity_id
_entity_poly.type
_entity_poly.pdbx_seq_one_letter_code
_entity_poly.pdbx_strand_id
1 'polypeptide(L)'
;MDAISLYNQTTLECSKLITERYSTSFTLGIKTLAKEFHLPVYAIYGFVRYADEIVDTFHDQDKQALLDRFKKDTYEAIESKISLNPVLHAFQLIVNEYKIDLDLIEAFLHSMAMDLDFKTYNDSKYHEYIYGSAEVVGLMCLKVFCKGDDAEYQRLREPACKLGAAFQKVNFLRDIKSDYEERGRVYFPGV
;
A
#
# COMPACT_ATOMS: atom_id res chain seq x y z
N MET A 1 27.11 -13.60 3.83
CA MET A 1 25.94 -13.15 3.04
C MET A 1 26.42 -13.03 1.62
N ASP A 2 25.76 -13.68 0.66
CA ASP A 2 26.10 -13.50 -0.75
C ASP A 2 25.60 -12.16 -1.30
N ALA A 3 26.00 -11.80 -2.54
CA ALA A 3 25.70 -10.49 -3.10
C ALA A 3 24.19 -10.24 -3.28
N ILE A 4 23.41 -11.26 -3.65
CA ILE A 4 21.97 -11.12 -3.83
C ILE A 4 21.24 -11.00 -2.49
N SER A 5 21.66 -11.74 -1.47
CA SER A 5 21.12 -11.61 -0.12
C SER A 5 21.39 -10.23 0.46
N LEU A 6 22.56 -9.65 0.21
CA LEU A 6 22.88 -8.28 0.62
C LEU A 6 21.98 -7.27 -0.09
N TYR A 7 21.75 -7.44 -1.39
CA TYR A 7 20.86 -6.57 -2.18
C TYR A 7 19.43 -6.64 -1.64
N ASN A 8 18.89 -7.85 -1.44
CA ASN A 8 17.54 -8.07 -0.91
C ASN A 8 17.39 -7.41 0.48
N GLN A 9 18.33 -7.65 1.39
CA GLN A 9 18.30 -7.05 2.72
C GLN A 9 18.34 -5.53 2.67
N THR A 10 19.22 -4.96 1.84
CA THR A 10 19.34 -3.51 1.68
C THR A 10 18.04 -2.89 1.19
N THR A 11 17.35 -3.50 0.22
CA THR A 11 16.09 -2.96 -0.31
C THR A 11 14.95 -3.03 0.70
N LEU A 12 14.88 -4.08 1.52
CA LEU A 12 13.95 -4.18 2.65
C LEU A 12 14.21 -3.08 3.70
N GLU A 13 15.48 -2.79 3.98
CA GLU A 13 15.88 -1.71 4.89
C GLU A 13 15.54 -0.32 4.33
N CYS A 14 15.58 -0.11 3.00
CA CYS A 14 15.08 1.11 2.37
C CYS A 14 13.58 1.31 2.66
N SER A 15 12.75 0.28 2.51
CA SER A 15 11.32 0.35 2.83
C SER A 15 11.07 0.62 4.32
N LYS A 16 11.88 0.04 5.21
CA LYS A 16 11.84 0.37 6.64
C LYS A 16 12.16 1.84 6.89
N LEU A 17 13.25 2.37 6.30
CA LEU A 17 13.63 3.78 6.44
C LEU A 17 12.51 4.71 5.97
N ILE A 18 11.88 4.42 4.82
CA ILE A 18 10.74 5.16 4.30
C ILE A 18 9.62 5.17 5.34
N THR A 19 9.22 4.00 5.85
CA THR A 19 8.15 3.92 6.86
C THR A 19 8.46 4.75 8.10
N GLU A 20 9.67 4.65 8.64
CA GLU A 20 10.11 5.38 9.83
C GLU A 20 10.14 6.91 9.62
N ARG A 21 10.36 7.37 8.40
CA ARG A 21 10.35 8.80 8.04
C ARG A 21 8.95 9.35 7.83
N TYR A 22 8.05 8.56 7.24
CA TYR A 22 6.72 9.03 6.86
C TYR A 22 5.64 8.77 7.90
N SER A 23 5.79 7.78 8.80
CA SER A 23 4.74 7.47 9.77
C SER A 23 5.27 6.95 11.10
N THR A 24 5.12 7.77 12.14
CA THR A 24 5.43 7.39 13.52
C THR A 24 4.46 6.31 14.03
N SER A 25 3.16 6.46 13.78
CA SER A 25 2.13 5.54 14.26
C SER A 25 2.25 4.15 13.61
N PHE A 26 2.45 4.10 12.29
CA PHE A 26 2.68 2.83 11.59
C PHE A 26 3.97 2.15 12.06
N THR A 27 5.05 2.90 12.19
CA THR A 27 6.31 2.40 12.73
C THR A 27 6.14 1.78 14.12
N LEU A 28 5.40 2.44 15.02
CA LEU A 28 5.11 1.90 16.35
C LEU A 28 4.26 0.63 16.25
N GLY A 29 3.22 0.63 15.42
CA GLY A 29 2.37 -0.54 15.19
C GLY A 29 3.18 -1.75 14.72
N ILE A 30 4.04 -1.57 13.71
CA ILE A 30 4.90 -2.64 13.19
C ILE A 30 5.84 -3.18 14.28
N LYS A 31 6.42 -2.31 15.11
CA LYS A 31 7.32 -2.71 16.21
C LYS A 31 6.63 -3.54 17.31
N THR A 32 5.29 -3.54 17.38
CA THR A 32 4.54 -4.41 18.31
C THR A 32 4.31 -5.81 17.78
N LEU A 33 4.49 -6.04 16.48
CA LEU A 33 4.40 -7.35 15.86
C LEU A 33 5.61 -8.22 16.22
N ALA A 34 5.51 -9.53 16.00
CA ALA A 34 6.67 -10.41 16.03
C ALA A 34 7.70 -9.99 14.97
N LYS A 35 8.99 -10.08 15.30
CA LYS A 35 10.09 -9.53 14.47
C LYS A 35 10.10 -10.03 13.03
N GLU A 36 9.66 -11.26 12.81
CA GLU A 36 9.59 -11.88 11.48
C GLU A 36 8.65 -11.15 10.52
N PHE A 37 7.63 -10.43 11.03
CA PHE A 37 6.68 -9.67 10.23
C PHE A 37 7.13 -8.23 9.93
N HIS A 38 8.19 -7.73 10.59
CA HIS A 38 8.58 -6.33 10.46
C HIS A 38 8.97 -5.98 9.03
N LEU A 39 9.96 -6.68 8.45
CA LEU A 39 10.45 -6.37 7.10
C LEU A 39 9.39 -6.59 6.02
N PRO A 40 8.61 -7.68 6.04
CA PRO A 40 7.50 -7.84 5.11
C PRO A 40 6.47 -6.70 5.16
N VAL A 41 6.05 -6.29 6.34
CA VAL A 41 5.08 -5.20 6.49
C VAL A 41 5.68 -3.84 6.08
N TYR A 42 6.97 -3.61 6.38
CA TYR A 42 7.68 -2.42 5.89
C TYR A 42 7.76 -2.38 4.35
N ALA A 43 7.93 -3.52 3.69
CA ALA A 43 7.96 -3.58 2.22
C ALA A 43 6.60 -3.23 1.61
N ILE A 44 5.50 -3.74 2.18
CA ILE A 44 4.14 -3.39 1.76
C ILE A 44 3.91 -1.89 1.96
N TYR A 45 4.25 -1.35 3.15
CA TYR A 45 4.08 0.08 3.42
C TYR A 45 4.91 0.96 2.47
N GLY A 46 6.16 0.59 2.19
CA GLY A 46 7.01 1.32 1.26
C GLY A 46 6.40 1.44 -0.13
N PHE A 47 5.83 0.34 -0.65
CA PHE A 47 5.11 0.33 -1.91
C PHE A 47 3.88 1.26 -1.89
N VAL A 48 3.03 1.12 -0.87
CA VAL A 48 1.84 1.97 -0.68
C VAL A 48 2.25 3.44 -0.60
N ARG A 49 3.23 3.78 0.22
CA ARG A 49 3.67 5.17 0.42
C ARG A 49 4.22 5.80 -0.84
N TYR A 50 4.94 5.05 -1.69
CA TYR A 50 5.46 5.61 -2.95
C TYR A 50 4.36 5.90 -3.97
N ALA A 51 3.32 5.07 -4.01
CA ALA A 51 2.14 5.37 -4.82
C ALA A 51 1.41 6.63 -4.31
N ASP A 52 1.24 6.76 -2.98
CA ASP A 52 0.67 7.97 -2.36
C ASP A 52 1.48 9.22 -2.71
N GLU A 53 2.84 9.16 -2.66
CA GLU A 53 3.69 10.31 -3.02
C GLU A 53 3.45 10.78 -4.46
N ILE A 54 3.24 9.85 -5.39
CA ILE A 54 2.95 10.20 -6.79
C ILE A 54 1.68 11.05 -6.87
N VAL A 55 0.61 10.63 -6.20
CA VAL A 55 -0.69 11.30 -6.32
C VAL A 55 -0.83 12.54 -5.42
N ASP A 56 -0.09 12.60 -4.32
CA ASP A 56 -0.22 13.68 -3.35
C ASP A 56 0.84 14.78 -3.47
N THR A 57 2.08 14.46 -3.89
CA THR A 57 3.21 15.37 -3.70
C THR A 57 3.71 16.02 -4.99
N PHE A 58 3.76 15.31 -6.10
CA PHE A 58 4.46 15.78 -7.32
C PHE A 58 3.59 16.69 -8.20
N HIS A 59 3.18 17.85 -7.67
CA HIS A 59 2.24 18.76 -8.34
C HIS A 59 2.73 19.33 -9.67
N ASP A 60 4.06 19.46 -9.86
CA ASP A 60 4.68 19.99 -11.07
C ASP A 60 5.03 18.90 -12.11
N GLN A 61 4.60 17.65 -11.87
CA GLN A 61 4.87 16.52 -12.74
C GLN A 61 3.57 15.94 -13.33
N ASP A 62 3.70 15.23 -14.44
CA ASP A 62 2.62 14.39 -14.98
C ASP A 62 2.41 13.18 -14.08
N LYS A 63 1.52 13.33 -13.08
CA LYS A 63 1.23 12.31 -12.07
C LYS A 63 0.65 11.04 -12.70
N GLN A 64 -0.16 11.17 -13.78
CA GLN A 64 -0.72 10.02 -14.47
C GLN A 64 0.40 9.19 -15.12
N ALA A 65 1.28 9.84 -15.86
CA ALA A 65 2.42 9.15 -16.48
C ALA A 65 3.36 8.51 -15.42
N LEU A 66 3.55 9.18 -14.27
CA LEU A 66 4.33 8.60 -13.16
C LEU A 66 3.65 7.38 -12.56
N LEU A 67 2.33 7.42 -12.34
CA LEU A 67 1.56 6.30 -11.79
C LEU A 67 1.53 5.12 -12.75
N ASP A 68 1.30 5.38 -14.05
CA ASP A 68 1.30 4.34 -15.10
C ASP A 68 2.67 3.64 -15.18
N ARG A 69 3.76 4.41 -15.10
CA ARG A 69 5.11 3.85 -15.06
C ARG A 69 5.34 3.04 -13.79
N PHE A 70 4.95 3.56 -12.63
CA PHE A 70 5.08 2.85 -11.35
C PHE A 70 4.30 1.52 -11.37
N LYS A 71 3.08 1.53 -11.91
CA LYS A 71 2.27 0.32 -12.13
C LYS A 71 2.99 -0.70 -13.02
N LYS A 72 3.47 -0.27 -14.19
CA LYS A 72 4.23 -1.12 -15.12
C LYS A 72 5.46 -1.72 -14.44
N ASP A 73 6.29 -0.88 -13.81
CA ASP A 73 7.52 -1.30 -13.15
C ASP A 73 7.24 -2.27 -11.98
N THR A 74 6.09 -2.13 -11.31
CA THR A 74 5.63 -3.05 -10.25
C THR A 74 5.41 -4.46 -10.80
N TYR A 75 4.64 -4.60 -11.87
CA TYR A 75 4.37 -5.92 -12.46
C TYR A 75 5.62 -6.53 -13.09
N GLU A 76 6.45 -5.73 -13.74
CA GLU A 76 7.73 -6.18 -14.27
C GLU A 76 8.65 -6.70 -13.15
N ALA A 77 8.71 -5.99 -12.01
CA ALA A 77 9.48 -6.43 -10.84
C ALA A 77 8.99 -7.77 -10.29
N ILE A 78 7.66 -7.97 -10.19
CA ILE A 78 7.05 -9.20 -9.69
C ILE A 78 7.33 -10.38 -10.62
N GLU A 79 7.17 -10.20 -11.93
CA GLU A 79 7.40 -11.23 -12.94
C GLU A 79 8.89 -11.61 -13.05
N SER A 80 9.76 -10.59 -13.15
CA SER A 80 11.21 -10.78 -13.28
C SER A 80 11.90 -11.17 -11.98
N LYS A 81 11.22 -11.02 -10.85
CA LYS A 81 11.75 -11.23 -9.48
C LYS A 81 12.96 -10.37 -9.15
N ILE A 82 13.06 -9.22 -9.82
CA ILE A 82 14.14 -8.24 -9.61
C ILE A 82 13.66 -6.84 -10.01
N SER A 83 14.18 -5.81 -9.34
CA SER A 83 14.02 -4.42 -9.74
C SER A 83 15.22 -3.61 -9.26
N LEU A 84 15.60 -2.58 -10.02
CA LEU A 84 16.60 -1.58 -9.59
C LEU A 84 15.98 -0.50 -8.68
N ASN A 85 14.64 -0.40 -8.68
CA ASN A 85 13.94 0.41 -7.68
C ASN A 85 13.88 -0.36 -6.35
N PRO A 86 14.51 0.11 -5.27
CA PRO A 86 14.62 -0.63 -4.03
C PRO A 86 13.26 -0.91 -3.37
N VAL A 87 12.29 -0.02 -3.54
CA VAL A 87 10.94 -0.22 -3.00
C VAL A 87 10.21 -1.33 -3.74
N LEU A 88 10.26 -1.31 -5.08
CA LEU A 88 9.63 -2.34 -5.90
C LEU A 88 10.34 -3.68 -5.76
N HIS A 89 11.67 -3.67 -5.56
CA HIS A 89 12.40 -4.91 -5.29
C HIS A 89 11.99 -5.52 -3.95
N ALA A 90 11.94 -4.72 -2.88
CA ALA A 90 11.47 -5.18 -1.58
C ALA A 90 10.03 -5.71 -1.64
N PHE A 91 9.13 -5.00 -2.32
CA PHE A 91 7.74 -5.39 -2.46
C PHE A 91 7.57 -6.70 -3.23
N GLN A 92 8.24 -6.85 -4.40
CA GLN A 92 8.16 -8.08 -5.18
C GLN A 92 8.70 -9.31 -4.41
N LEU A 93 9.72 -9.16 -3.54
CA LEU A 93 10.16 -10.26 -2.67
C LEU A 93 8.99 -10.79 -1.82
N ILE A 94 8.25 -9.88 -1.21
CA ILE A 94 7.12 -10.22 -0.34
C ILE A 94 5.92 -10.76 -1.14
N VAL A 95 5.62 -10.17 -2.29
CA VAL A 95 4.56 -10.66 -3.18
C VAL A 95 4.83 -12.10 -3.59
N ASN A 96 6.04 -12.42 -4.02
CA ASN A 96 6.41 -13.75 -4.48
C ASN A 96 6.52 -14.77 -3.32
N GLU A 97 7.04 -14.36 -2.15
CA GLU A 97 7.18 -15.22 -0.97
C GLU A 97 5.83 -15.61 -0.37
N TYR A 98 4.95 -14.63 -0.15
CA TYR A 98 3.66 -14.83 0.52
C TYR A 98 2.50 -15.03 -0.47
N LYS A 99 2.78 -15.10 -1.78
CA LYS A 99 1.80 -15.31 -2.85
C LYS A 99 0.64 -14.31 -2.75
N ILE A 100 0.99 -13.02 -2.63
CA ILE A 100 0.01 -11.94 -2.60
C ILE A 100 -0.70 -11.90 -3.96
N ASP A 101 -2.04 -11.92 -3.95
CA ASP A 101 -2.84 -11.93 -5.17
C ASP A 101 -2.68 -10.62 -5.94
N LEU A 102 -2.45 -10.69 -7.25
CA LEU A 102 -2.26 -9.52 -8.10
C LEU A 102 -3.49 -8.61 -8.15
N ASP A 103 -4.69 -9.18 -7.97
CA ASP A 103 -5.94 -8.41 -7.92
C ASP A 103 -5.98 -7.42 -6.75
N LEU A 104 -5.31 -7.72 -5.63
CA LEU A 104 -5.18 -6.79 -4.50
C LEU A 104 -4.30 -5.60 -4.87
N ILE A 105 -3.22 -5.86 -5.60
CA ILE A 105 -2.28 -4.83 -6.08
C ILE A 105 -2.96 -3.95 -7.13
N GLU A 106 -3.71 -4.57 -8.05
CA GLU A 106 -4.48 -3.84 -9.06
C GLU A 106 -5.53 -2.93 -8.44
N ALA A 107 -6.31 -3.43 -7.47
CA ALA A 107 -7.31 -2.64 -6.77
C ALA A 107 -6.70 -1.46 -6.01
N PHE A 108 -5.52 -1.66 -5.39
CA PHE A 108 -4.80 -0.58 -4.74
C PHE A 108 -4.34 0.49 -5.74
N LEU A 109 -3.67 0.11 -6.82
CA LEU A 109 -3.19 1.05 -7.84
C LEU A 109 -4.35 1.77 -8.55
N HIS A 110 -5.49 1.10 -8.72
CA HIS A 110 -6.71 1.72 -9.21
C HIS A 110 -7.23 2.80 -8.25
N SER A 111 -7.24 2.54 -6.95
CA SER A 111 -7.64 3.57 -5.97
C SER A 111 -6.72 4.80 -5.98
N MET A 112 -5.44 4.63 -6.27
CA MET A 112 -4.51 5.76 -6.45
C MET A 112 -4.83 6.56 -7.72
N ALA A 113 -5.21 5.89 -8.81
CA ALA A 113 -5.68 6.58 -10.02
C ALA A 113 -6.97 7.38 -9.77
N MET A 114 -7.89 6.86 -8.95
CA MET A 114 -9.10 7.59 -8.55
C MET A 114 -8.78 8.95 -7.89
N ASP A 115 -7.70 9.06 -7.12
CA ASP A 115 -7.26 10.31 -6.50
C ASP A 115 -6.76 11.36 -7.50
N LEU A 116 -6.40 10.96 -8.72
CA LEU A 116 -6.08 11.88 -9.81
C LEU A 116 -7.33 12.39 -10.54
N ASP A 117 -8.37 11.55 -10.64
CA ASP A 117 -9.54 11.81 -11.46
C ASP A 117 -10.71 12.45 -10.67
N PHE A 118 -10.88 12.11 -9.40
CA PHE A 118 -12.06 12.47 -8.62
C PHE A 118 -11.76 13.42 -7.47
N LYS A 119 -12.57 14.47 -7.38
CA LYS A 119 -12.57 15.40 -6.24
C LYS A 119 -13.67 15.10 -5.23
N THR A 120 -14.76 14.45 -5.70
CA THR A 120 -15.91 14.08 -4.87
C THR A 120 -16.33 12.66 -5.15
N TYR A 121 -16.79 11.96 -4.11
CA TYR A 121 -17.15 10.56 -4.15
C TYR A 121 -18.66 10.37 -3.93
N ASN A 122 -19.31 9.59 -4.78
CA ASN A 122 -20.62 9.03 -4.50
C ASN A 122 -20.47 7.73 -3.71
N ASP A 123 -21.59 7.15 -3.21
CA ASP A 123 -21.54 5.94 -2.38
C ASP A 123 -20.79 4.78 -3.03
N SER A 124 -20.99 4.53 -4.33
CA SER A 124 -20.30 3.45 -5.04
C SER A 124 -18.80 3.67 -5.10
N LYS A 125 -18.35 4.85 -5.52
CA LYS A 125 -16.93 5.21 -5.58
C LYS A 125 -16.28 5.28 -4.21
N TYR A 126 -17.01 5.68 -3.18
CA TYR A 126 -16.56 5.69 -1.80
C TYR A 126 -16.20 4.28 -1.32
N HIS A 127 -17.07 3.31 -1.57
CA HIS A 127 -16.79 1.92 -1.21
C HIS A 127 -15.65 1.32 -2.04
N GLU A 128 -15.61 1.60 -3.34
CA GLU A 128 -14.53 1.19 -4.24
C GLU A 128 -13.18 1.74 -3.78
N TYR A 129 -13.13 3.02 -3.44
CA TYR A 129 -11.93 3.67 -2.92
C TYR A 129 -11.47 3.06 -1.59
N ILE A 130 -12.37 2.87 -0.62
CA ILE A 130 -12.03 2.24 0.67
C ILE A 130 -11.49 0.83 0.46
N TYR A 131 -12.11 0.04 -0.43
CA TYR A 131 -11.63 -1.28 -0.76
C TYR A 131 -10.18 -1.22 -1.28
N GLY A 132 -9.92 -0.40 -2.30
CA GLY A 132 -8.60 -0.29 -2.92
C GLY A 132 -7.54 0.34 -2.02
N SER A 133 -7.86 1.44 -1.31
CA SER A 133 -6.87 2.18 -0.54
C SER A 133 -6.57 1.59 0.84
N ALA A 134 -7.45 0.74 1.40
CA ALA A 134 -7.30 0.25 2.77
C ALA A 134 -7.56 -1.26 2.95
N GLU A 135 -8.70 -1.78 2.45
CA GLU A 135 -9.04 -3.19 2.70
C GLU A 135 -8.03 -4.12 2.05
N VAL A 136 -7.66 -3.88 0.78
CA VAL A 136 -6.66 -4.73 0.08
C VAL A 136 -5.26 -4.61 0.69
N VAL A 137 -4.90 -3.45 1.25
CA VAL A 137 -3.63 -3.29 2.00
C VAL A 137 -3.63 -4.18 3.24
N GLY A 138 -4.77 -4.18 3.97
CA GLY A 138 -4.98 -5.11 5.09
C GLY A 138 -4.90 -6.57 4.66
N LEU A 139 -5.45 -6.94 3.49
CA LEU A 139 -5.40 -8.29 2.94
C LEU A 139 -3.97 -8.69 2.51
N MET A 140 -3.18 -7.77 1.94
CA MET A 140 -1.76 -8.03 1.66
C MET A 140 -0.98 -8.32 2.95
N CYS A 141 -1.20 -7.55 4.01
CA CYS A 141 -0.62 -7.83 5.32
C CYS A 141 -1.11 -9.16 5.91
N LEU A 142 -2.39 -9.49 5.72
CA LEU A 142 -2.96 -10.75 6.19
C LEU A 142 -2.29 -11.97 5.53
N LYS A 143 -1.96 -11.91 4.22
CA LYS A 143 -1.17 -12.97 3.55
C LYS A 143 0.17 -13.21 4.27
N VAL A 144 0.83 -12.14 4.69
CA VAL A 144 2.08 -12.23 5.47
C VAL A 144 1.84 -12.89 6.82
N PHE A 145 0.80 -12.50 7.55
CA PHE A 145 0.49 -13.04 8.88
C PHE A 145 0.09 -14.51 8.84
N CYS A 146 -0.64 -14.92 7.79
CA CYS A 146 -1.05 -16.31 7.61
C CYS A 146 0.06 -17.24 7.09
N LYS A 147 1.20 -16.71 6.62
CA LYS A 147 2.38 -17.51 6.19
C LYS A 147 2.05 -18.63 5.20
N GLY A 148 1.09 -18.43 4.30
CA GLY A 148 0.67 -19.41 3.30
C GLY A 148 -0.42 -20.39 3.79
N ASP A 149 -0.98 -20.19 4.98
CA ASP A 149 -2.20 -20.88 5.41
C ASP A 149 -3.43 -20.24 4.75
N ASP A 150 -3.86 -20.82 3.63
CA ASP A 150 -5.00 -20.32 2.87
C ASP A 150 -6.33 -20.49 3.63
N ALA A 151 -6.49 -21.50 4.47
CA ALA A 151 -7.70 -21.69 5.25
C ALA A 151 -7.86 -20.58 6.29
N GLU A 152 -6.78 -20.25 7.00
CA GLU A 152 -6.75 -19.16 7.95
C GLU A 152 -6.91 -17.79 7.27
N TYR A 153 -6.28 -17.59 6.10
CA TYR A 153 -6.47 -16.39 5.29
C TYR A 153 -7.94 -16.18 4.91
N GLN A 154 -8.62 -17.22 4.40
CA GLN A 154 -10.04 -17.12 4.03
C GLN A 154 -10.93 -16.85 5.24
N ARG A 155 -10.65 -17.49 6.37
CA ARG A 155 -11.39 -17.28 7.63
C ARG A 155 -11.29 -15.83 8.13
N LEU A 156 -10.12 -15.20 7.99
CA LEU A 156 -9.83 -13.85 8.50
C LEU A 156 -10.05 -12.74 7.46
N ARG A 157 -10.32 -13.08 6.21
CA ARG A 157 -10.42 -12.10 5.11
C ARG A 157 -11.49 -11.04 5.36
N GLU A 158 -12.72 -11.46 5.72
CA GLU A 158 -13.83 -10.53 5.97
C GLU A 158 -13.57 -9.62 7.20
N PRO A 159 -13.15 -10.13 8.36
CA PRO A 159 -12.75 -9.28 9.49
C PRO A 159 -11.62 -8.30 9.15
N ALA A 160 -10.63 -8.71 8.35
CA ALA A 160 -9.52 -7.84 7.93
C ALA A 160 -9.99 -6.69 7.03
N CYS A 161 -10.89 -6.97 6.07
CA CYS A 161 -11.54 -5.93 5.26
C CYS A 161 -12.27 -4.91 6.15
N LYS A 162 -13.10 -5.38 7.09
CA LYS A 162 -13.85 -4.50 8.01
C LYS A 162 -12.90 -3.63 8.86
N LEU A 163 -11.79 -4.18 9.30
CA LEU A 163 -10.77 -3.43 10.06
C LEU A 163 -10.09 -2.37 9.18
N GLY A 164 -9.70 -2.73 7.94
CA GLY A 164 -9.13 -1.80 6.98
C GLY A 164 -10.08 -0.64 6.67
N ALA A 165 -11.35 -0.94 6.39
CA ALA A 165 -12.39 0.06 6.15
C ALA A 165 -12.59 0.98 7.36
N ALA A 166 -12.55 0.45 8.58
CA ALA A 166 -12.69 1.24 9.81
C ALA A 166 -11.51 2.22 9.98
N PHE A 167 -10.27 1.76 9.76
CA PHE A 167 -9.09 2.62 9.80
C PHE A 167 -9.14 3.72 8.75
N GLN A 168 -9.58 3.41 7.53
CA GLN A 168 -9.68 4.42 6.46
C GLN A 168 -10.70 5.51 6.78
N LYS A 169 -11.84 5.14 7.36
CA LYS A 169 -12.84 6.12 7.82
C LYS A 169 -12.28 7.03 8.92
N VAL A 170 -11.48 6.49 9.83
CA VAL A 170 -10.78 7.30 10.85
C VAL A 170 -9.75 8.23 10.20
N ASN A 171 -9.01 7.76 9.18
CA ASN A 171 -8.08 8.59 8.43
C ASN A 171 -8.81 9.77 7.77
N PHE A 172 -9.92 9.53 7.07
CA PHE A 172 -10.73 10.60 6.47
C PHE A 172 -11.19 11.64 7.50
N LEU A 173 -11.61 11.22 8.69
CA LEU A 173 -12.01 12.15 9.76
C LEU A 173 -10.83 12.96 10.30
N ARG A 174 -9.67 12.33 10.43
CA ARG A 174 -8.45 13.00 10.90
C ARG A 174 -7.96 14.03 9.88
N ASP A 175 -8.01 13.69 8.61
CA ASP A 175 -7.35 14.43 7.54
C ASP A 175 -8.32 15.34 6.77
N ILE A 176 -9.59 15.44 7.17
CA ILE A 176 -10.66 16.17 6.47
C ILE A 176 -10.28 17.60 6.09
N LYS A 177 -9.53 18.30 6.95
CA LYS A 177 -9.09 19.65 6.69
C LYS A 177 -8.03 19.71 5.59
N SER A 178 -6.99 18.88 5.68
CA SER A 178 -5.91 18.86 4.68
C SER A 178 -6.40 18.31 3.34
N ASP A 179 -7.30 17.32 3.35
CA ASP A 179 -7.89 16.78 2.14
C ASP A 179 -8.72 17.84 1.39
N TYR A 180 -9.49 18.65 2.12
CA TYR A 180 -10.29 19.72 1.53
C TYR A 180 -9.44 20.93 1.11
N GLU A 181 -8.60 21.48 2.02
CA GLU A 181 -7.89 22.74 1.79
C GLU A 181 -6.68 22.57 0.85
N GLU A 182 -5.94 21.45 0.95
CA GLU A 182 -4.68 21.27 0.23
C GLU A 182 -4.84 20.42 -1.04
N ARG A 183 -5.76 19.41 -1.02
CA ARG A 183 -5.96 18.46 -2.13
C ARG A 183 -7.26 18.70 -2.90
N GLY A 184 -8.20 19.46 -2.33
CA GLY A 184 -9.52 19.72 -2.91
C GLY A 184 -10.39 18.46 -3.01
N ARG A 185 -10.19 17.49 -2.11
CA ARG A 185 -10.90 16.20 -2.09
C ARG A 185 -11.92 16.13 -0.96
N VAL A 186 -13.09 15.57 -1.26
CA VAL A 186 -14.15 15.25 -0.29
C VAL A 186 -14.52 13.78 -0.45
N TYR A 187 -14.14 12.97 0.52
CA TYR A 187 -14.36 11.52 0.47
C TYR A 187 -15.78 11.12 0.93
N PHE A 188 -16.35 11.78 1.94
CA PHE A 188 -17.66 11.42 2.44
C PHE A 188 -18.78 11.80 1.45
N PRO A 189 -19.62 10.83 1.01
CA PRO A 189 -20.75 11.12 0.13
C PRO A 189 -21.77 12.04 0.80
N GLY A 190 -22.28 13.02 0.04
CA GLY A 190 -23.35 13.91 0.48
C GLY A 190 -22.94 15.07 1.41
N VAL A 191 -21.64 15.31 1.53
CA VAL A 191 -21.09 16.44 2.31
C VAL A 191 -20.60 17.53 1.36
#